data_cad32a891a45395c212980f48fd118fe
#
_entry.id   cad32a891a45395c212980f48fd118fe
#
_cell.length_a   1.000
_cell.length_b   1.000
_cell.length_c   1.000
_cell.angle_alpha   90.00
_cell.angle_beta   90.00
_cell.angle_gamma   90.00
#
_symmetry.space_group_name_H-M   'P 1'
#
loop_
_entity.id
_entity.type
_entity.pdbx_description
1 polymer ?
#
loop_
_entity_poly.entity_id
_entity_poly.type
_entity_poly.pdbx_seq_one_letter_code
_entity_poly.pdbx_strand_id
1 'polypeptide(L)'
;MKEKTPLDAIKTIENQSSVEDLYSQLTDLSPKIVTMFTPSNRSEEEEGFLSGEVRDPQFYYEKLNSADFDEAAEKIQEIGNKILNHPSLPPSHRGIYEEFIADYSKKTTLLNYAQQYNNAKSEEEKKAAAEKYRYLNIESYGEPDEDTYRSLLGGKLNAIHSKKLTGKADELRKELFGMVNFKPGMDIPERFRPSDETVEWMHSVAESLYGGMLSHIPNEQEEFDPYELQKIFTDIIEEEFNNDSKGYAGAAEGWTVSAEKATSVNVKSSEKRIVIPDNGMMRSRKKVENLVVHEIGVHMLRSITGGETDMLPLRSGLSDYYDAEEGLGVVMEQALSGKFAERGVDHYITAGLAYYDEKDFRGAFEVKWRLSLLDSVRDGGEINDEQIEKAKKTAFTQTLRSFRGTNDIPLFKDLSYYNGSVEVWRYLESIKGDDFLLSLLLAGKVNTSADHRRVILESKSA
;
A
#
# COMPACT_ATOMS: atom_id res chain seq x y z
N MET A 1 56.50 -3.85 -9.12
CA MET A 1 55.07 -4.23 -9.06
C MET A 1 55.00 -5.65 -9.60
N LYS A 2 54.55 -6.61 -8.81
CA LYS A 2 54.31 -7.99 -9.29
C LYS A 2 53.07 -7.94 -10.17
N GLU A 3 53.15 -8.37 -11.41
CA GLU A 3 51.99 -8.57 -12.27
C GLU A 3 51.06 -9.60 -11.59
N LYS A 4 49.80 -9.24 -11.40
CA LYS A 4 48.80 -10.16 -10.90
C LYS A 4 48.58 -11.27 -11.93
N THR A 5 48.68 -12.51 -11.51
CA THR A 5 48.40 -13.65 -12.40
C THR A 5 46.90 -13.78 -12.66
N PRO A 6 46.47 -14.42 -13.76
CA PRO A 6 45.06 -14.73 -14.00
C PRO A 6 44.39 -15.46 -12.83
N LEU A 7 45.17 -16.28 -12.09
CA LEU A 7 44.69 -16.99 -10.89
C LEU A 7 44.45 -16.03 -9.73
N ASP A 8 45.22 -14.94 -9.59
CA ASP A 8 44.98 -13.91 -8.57
C ASP A 8 43.76 -13.07 -8.91
N ALA A 9 43.47 -12.86 -10.19
CA ALA A 9 42.26 -12.23 -10.66
C ALA A 9 41.03 -13.13 -10.39
N ILE A 10 41.09 -14.42 -10.67
CA ILE A 10 40.04 -15.40 -10.38
C ILE A 10 39.74 -15.49 -8.87
N LYS A 11 40.79 -15.60 -8.03
CA LYS A 11 40.64 -15.58 -6.56
C LYS A 11 40.11 -14.27 -5.99
N THR A 12 40.35 -13.14 -6.70
CA THR A 12 39.77 -11.84 -6.33
C THR A 12 38.29 -11.77 -6.67
N ILE A 13 37.85 -12.45 -7.73
CA ILE A 13 36.44 -12.58 -8.12
C ILE A 13 35.71 -13.56 -7.18
N GLU A 14 36.33 -14.69 -6.80
CA GLU A 14 35.76 -15.68 -5.87
C GLU A 14 35.56 -15.14 -4.43
N ASN A 15 36.20 -14.02 -4.05
CA ASN A 15 36.04 -13.36 -2.77
C ASN A 15 35.12 -12.11 -2.82
N GLN A 16 34.48 -11.80 -3.93
CA GLN A 16 33.47 -10.73 -4.01
C GLN A 16 32.10 -11.33 -3.80
N SER A 17 31.28 -10.71 -2.92
CA SER A 17 29.85 -11.05 -2.79
C SER A 17 29.19 -10.95 -4.15
N SER A 18 28.32 -11.88 -4.49
CA SER A 18 27.55 -11.83 -5.75
C SER A 18 26.64 -10.61 -5.80
N VAL A 19 26.14 -10.25 -7.01
CA VAL A 19 25.12 -9.18 -7.14
C VAL A 19 23.88 -9.55 -6.30
N GLU A 20 23.52 -10.83 -6.24
CA GLU A 20 22.38 -11.33 -5.45
C GLU A 20 22.62 -11.15 -3.94
N ASP A 21 23.81 -11.47 -3.43
CA ASP A 21 24.16 -11.25 -2.02
C ASP A 21 24.14 -9.77 -1.66
N LEU A 22 24.70 -8.91 -2.53
CA LEU A 22 24.68 -7.46 -2.34
C LEU A 22 23.25 -6.91 -2.40
N TYR A 23 22.44 -7.41 -3.33
CA TYR A 23 21.04 -7.04 -3.44
C TYR A 23 20.24 -7.46 -2.20
N SER A 24 20.48 -8.65 -1.66
CA SER A 24 19.87 -9.10 -0.41
C SER A 24 20.23 -8.16 0.75
N GLN A 25 21.52 -7.82 0.90
CA GLN A 25 21.96 -6.84 1.91
C GLN A 25 21.28 -5.48 1.74
N LEU A 26 21.11 -5.02 0.48
CA LEU A 26 20.42 -3.76 0.19
C LEU A 26 18.93 -3.83 0.59
N THR A 27 18.25 -4.94 0.28
CA THR A 27 16.83 -5.10 0.63
C THR A 27 16.58 -5.24 2.12
N ASP A 28 17.55 -5.72 2.90
CA ASP A 28 17.49 -5.72 4.36
C ASP A 28 17.47 -4.31 4.96
N LEU A 29 18.06 -3.34 4.24
CA LEU A 29 18.03 -1.91 4.58
C LEU A 29 16.76 -1.21 4.08
N SER A 30 15.79 -1.94 3.55
CA SER A 30 14.53 -1.36 3.04
C SER A 30 13.91 -0.40 4.05
N PRO A 31 13.54 0.83 3.63
CA PRO A 31 12.87 1.80 4.48
C PRO A 31 11.45 1.32 4.80
N LYS A 32 11.28 0.68 5.94
CA LYS A 32 10.01 0.07 6.39
C LYS A 32 9.05 1.16 6.91
N ILE A 33 8.56 2.04 6.00
CA ILE A 33 7.76 3.24 6.32
C ILE A 33 6.62 2.93 7.30
N VAL A 34 5.80 1.92 7.04
CA VAL A 34 4.67 1.58 7.91
C VAL A 34 5.13 1.17 9.31
N THR A 35 6.22 0.40 9.40
CA THR A 35 6.78 -0.05 10.69
C THR A 35 7.37 1.12 11.47
N MET A 36 8.08 2.04 10.80
CA MET A 36 8.66 3.23 11.43
C MET A 36 7.58 4.20 11.91
N PHE A 37 6.49 4.31 11.17
CA PHE A 37 5.35 5.18 11.47
C PHE A 37 4.23 4.47 12.27
N THR A 38 4.54 3.38 12.97
CA THR A 38 3.62 2.75 13.91
C THR A 38 3.85 3.32 15.31
N PRO A 39 2.88 4.04 15.90
CA PRO A 39 3.06 4.66 17.21
C PRO A 39 3.06 3.60 18.32
N SER A 40 3.92 3.78 19.33
CA SER A 40 4.00 2.90 20.49
C SER A 40 2.95 3.19 21.57
N ASN A 41 2.46 4.45 21.64
CA ASN A 41 1.46 4.93 22.59
C ASN A 41 0.03 5.05 22.00
N ARG A 42 -0.26 4.33 20.90
CA ARG A 42 -1.53 4.45 20.17
C ARG A 42 -2.76 4.31 21.05
N SER A 43 -2.82 3.31 21.90
CA SER A 43 -4.02 3.00 22.70
C SER A 43 -4.35 4.12 23.69
N GLU A 44 -3.34 4.69 24.35
CA GLU A 44 -3.47 5.80 25.28
C GLU A 44 -3.97 7.05 24.57
N GLU A 45 -3.35 7.41 23.44
CA GLU A 45 -3.74 8.57 22.64
C GLU A 45 -5.15 8.42 22.04
N GLU A 46 -5.53 7.21 21.62
CA GLU A 46 -6.88 6.92 21.11
C GLU A 46 -7.94 7.11 22.20
N GLU A 47 -7.69 6.59 23.41
CA GLU A 47 -8.60 6.73 24.55
C GLU A 47 -8.77 8.18 24.97
N GLY A 48 -7.66 8.92 25.18
CA GLY A 48 -7.69 10.32 25.55
C GLY A 48 -8.34 11.23 24.49
N PHE A 49 -8.11 10.91 23.19
CA PHE A 49 -8.72 11.65 22.11
C PHE A 49 -10.23 11.40 21.99
N LEU A 50 -10.67 10.13 22.08
CA LEU A 50 -12.09 9.77 21.94
C LEU A 50 -12.91 10.19 23.17
N SER A 51 -12.32 10.19 24.38
CA SER A 51 -12.95 10.75 25.60
C SER A 51 -13.04 12.27 25.59
N GLY A 52 -12.27 12.95 24.76
CA GLY A 52 -12.18 14.41 24.68
C GLY A 52 -11.22 15.04 25.68
N GLU A 53 -10.42 14.26 26.40
CA GLU A 53 -9.37 14.74 27.30
C GLU A 53 -8.22 15.36 26.53
N VAL A 54 -7.90 14.80 25.36
CA VAL A 54 -6.85 15.29 24.45
C VAL A 54 -7.50 15.82 23.18
N ARG A 55 -7.14 17.06 22.78
CA ARG A 55 -7.65 17.64 21.54
C ARG A 55 -7.00 17.00 20.29
N ASP A 56 -5.68 16.95 20.28
CA ASP A 56 -4.89 16.41 19.18
C ASP A 56 -3.91 15.37 19.75
N PRO A 57 -3.94 14.11 19.25
CA PRO A 57 -3.10 13.07 19.81
C PRO A 57 -1.62 13.36 19.53
N GLN A 58 -0.77 13.00 20.49
CA GLN A 58 0.68 13.15 20.40
C GLN A 58 1.31 11.76 20.30
N PHE A 59 1.36 11.23 19.08
CA PHE A 59 1.91 9.90 18.84
C PHE A 59 3.42 9.88 18.99
N TYR A 60 3.92 8.86 19.68
CA TYR A 60 5.34 8.59 19.82
C TYR A 60 5.76 7.41 18.93
N TYR A 61 6.73 7.65 18.07
CA TYR A 61 7.23 6.69 17.08
C TYR A 61 8.60 6.17 17.52
N GLU A 62 8.61 5.19 18.45
CA GLU A 62 9.84 4.68 19.08
C GLU A 62 10.87 4.19 18.07
N LYS A 63 10.44 3.38 17.09
CA LYS A 63 11.33 2.85 16.05
C LYS A 63 11.91 3.93 15.15
N LEU A 64 11.11 4.93 14.79
CA LEU A 64 11.56 6.07 14.01
C LEU A 64 12.60 6.89 14.79
N ASN A 65 12.29 7.18 16.06
CA ASN A 65 13.12 8.06 16.88
C ASN A 65 14.44 7.39 17.32
N SER A 66 14.51 6.05 17.37
CA SER A 66 15.71 5.29 17.73
C SER A 66 16.57 4.87 16.53
N ALA A 67 16.11 5.06 15.29
CA ALA A 67 16.84 4.65 14.09
C ALA A 67 18.00 5.62 13.77
N ASP A 68 19.09 5.07 13.26
CA ASP A 68 20.20 5.84 12.67
C ASP A 68 20.05 5.86 11.13
N PHE A 69 19.42 6.91 10.63
CA PHE A 69 19.17 7.06 9.20
C PHE A 69 20.40 7.53 8.43
N ASP A 70 21.37 8.16 9.08
CA ASP A 70 22.63 8.56 8.44
C ASP A 70 23.46 7.31 8.16
N GLU A 71 23.61 6.40 9.14
CA GLU A 71 24.26 5.10 8.93
C GLU A 71 23.53 4.26 7.87
N ALA A 72 22.20 4.24 7.88
CA ALA A 72 21.42 3.52 6.88
C ALA A 72 21.64 4.07 5.47
N ALA A 73 21.66 5.39 5.31
CA ALA A 73 21.91 6.05 4.02
C ALA A 73 23.33 5.77 3.51
N GLU A 74 24.35 5.83 4.36
CA GLU A 74 25.74 5.49 4.01
C GLU A 74 25.84 4.04 3.53
N LYS A 75 25.22 3.09 4.24
CA LYS A 75 25.20 1.66 3.86
C LYS A 75 24.49 1.43 2.52
N ILE A 76 23.36 2.09 2.29
CA ILE A 76 22.62 1.99 1.01
C ILE A 76 23.55 2.46 -0.14
N GLN A 77 24.25 3.57 0.04
CA GLN A 77 25.17 4.09 -0.98
C GLN A 77 26.39 3.18 -1.17
N GLU A 78 26.97 2.65 -0.09
CA GLU A 78 28.11 1.73 -0.18
C GLU A 78 27.74 0.45 -0.95
N ILE A 79 26.65 -0.21 -0.55
CA ILE A 79 26.19 -1.44 -1.19
C ILE A 79 25.73 -1.16 -2.61
N GLY A 80 25.00 -0.07 -2.84
CA GLY A 80 24.58 0.36 -4.16
C GLY A 80 25.75 0.56 -5.11
N ASN A 81 26.81 1.24 -4.67
CA ASN A 81 28.03 1.40 -5.45
C ASN A 81 28.73 0.06 -5.77
N LYS A 82 28.72 -0.90 -4.82
CA LYS A 82 29.26 -2.25 -5.08
C LYS A 82 28.47 -2.98 -6.15
N ILE A 83 27.13 -2.90 -6.12
CA ILE A 83 26.25 -3.47 -7.14
C ILE A 83 26.53 -2.84 -8.51
N LEU A 84 26.47 -1.52 -8.59
CA LEU A 84 26.62 -0.79 -9.85
C LEU A 84 28.01 -0.97 -10.52
N ASN A 85 29.04 -1.23 -9.73
CA ASN A 85 30.40 -1.49 -10.24
C ASN A 85 30.72 -2.98 -10.32
N HIS A 86 29.76 -3.87 -10.04
CA HIS A 86 30.01 -5.31 -10.08
C HIS A 86 30.23 -5.79 -11.51
N PRO A 87 31.30 -6.59 -11.79
CA PRO A 87 31.64 -7.00 -13.15
C PRO A 87 30.61 -7.92 -13.82
N SER A 88 29.77 -8.61 -13.03
CA SER A 88 28.70 -9.46 -13.56
C SER A 88 27.37 -8.74 -13.73
N LEU A 89 27.25 -7.45 -13.35
CA LEU A 89 26.03 -6.70 -13.62
C LEU A 89 25.95 -6.32 -15.11
N PRO A 90 24.93 -6.79 -15.85
CA PRO A 90 24.77 -6.42 -17.25
C PRO A 90 24.63 -4.91 -17.41
N PRO A 91 25.28 -4.28 -18.40
CA PRO A 91 25.16 -2.84 -18.65
C PRO A 91 23.70 -2.38 -18.88
N SER A 92 22.87 -3.23 -19.48
CA SER A 92 21.42 -2.98 -19.68
C SER A 92 20.63 -2.88 -18.39
N HIS A 93 21.08 -3.52 -17.31
CA HIS A 93 20.40 -3.53 -16.02
C HIS A 93 20.79 -2.35 -15.11
N ARG A 94 21.93 -1.72 -15.39
CA ARG A 94 22.51 -0.69 -14.51
C ARG A 94 21.54 0.42 -14.15
N GLY A 95 20.82 0.99 -15.13
CA GLY A 95 19.87 2.08 -14.92
C GLY A 95 18.74 1.70 -13.94
N ILE A 96 18.25 0.47 -14.04
CA ILE A 96 17.18 -0.05 -13.15
C ILE A 96 17.68 -0.16 -11.69
N TYR A 97 18.92 -0.64 -11.50
CA TYR A 97 19.51 -0.67 -10.16
C TYR A 97 19.81 0.73 -9.61
N GLU A 98 20.23 1.69 -10.46
CA GLU A 98 20.42 3.09 -10.07
C GLU A 98 19.12 3.70 -9.56
N GLU A 99 18.00 3.52 -10.27
CA GLU A 99 16.69 3.99 -9.87
C GLU A 99 16.20 3.32 -8.57
N PHE A 100 16.41 2.01 -8.43
CA PHE A 100 16.05 1.26 -7.23
C PHE A 100 16.81 1.77 -5.99
N ILE A 101 18.13 1.98 -6.10
CA ILE A 101 18.98 2.51 -5.03
C ILE A 101 18.57 3.96 -4.68
N ALA A 102 18.26 4.76 -5.69
CA ALA A 102 17.79 6.13 -5.49
C ALA A 102 16.45 6.19 -4.76
N ASP A 103 15.52 5.29 -5.08
CA ASP A 103 14.22 5.20 -4.38
C ASP A 103 14.38 4.80 -2.90
N TYR A 104 15.27 3.85 -2.59
CA TYR A 104 15.58 3.49 -1.20
C TYR A 104 16.21 4.65 -0.43
N SER A 105 17.18 5.35 -1.05
CA SER A 105 17.81 6.54 -0.48
C SER A 105 16.80 7.65 -0.23
N LYS A 106 15.90 7.92 -1.18
CA LYS A 106 14.81 8.91 -1.07
C LYS A 106 13.89 8.61 0.12
N LYS A 107 13.42 7.36 0.24
CA LYS A 107 12.52 6.94 1.32
C LYS A 107 13.21 6.92 2.69
N THR A 108 14.50 6.56 2.75
CA THR A 108 15.30 6.65 3.98
C THR A 108 15.46 8.11 4.42
N THR A 109 15.69 9.02 3.48
CA THR A 109 15.77 10.46 3.74
C THR A 109 14.42 11.03 4.20
N LEU A 110 13.31 10.56 3.65
CA LEU A 110 11.96 10.91 4.12
C LEU A 110 11.76 10.55 5.60
N LEU A 111 12.19 9.34 6.01
CA LEU A 111 12.15 8.91 7.41
C LEU A 111 13.02 9.78 8.31
N ASN A 112 14.23 10.13 7.84
CA ASN A 112 15.14 11.03 8.58
C ASN A 112 14.49 12.41 8.81
N TYR A 113 13.83 12.99 7.81
CA TYR A 113 13.15 14.28 8.01
C TYR A 113 11.92 14.18 8.92
N ALA A 114 11.19 13.06 8.91
CA ALA A 114 10.14 12.82 9.89
C ALA A 114 10.71 12.72 11.31
N GLN A 115 11.86 12.06 11.50
CA GLN A 115 12.55 11.99 12.78
C GLN A 115 13.04 13.38 13.24
N GLN A 116 13.65 14.15 12.34
CA GLN A 116 14.09 15.52 12.64
C GLN A 116 12.91 16.42 13.02
N TYR A 117 11.77 16.31 12.31
CA TYR A 117 10.54 17.02 12.63
C TYR A 117 10.04 16.72 14.05
N ASN A 118 9.99 15.44 14.43
CA ASN A 118 9.51 15.01 15.75
C ASN A 118 10.48 15.39 16.88
N ASN A 119 11.78 15.49 16.60
CA ASN A 119 12.82 15.78 17.58
C ASN A 119 13.29 17.25 17.57
N ALA A 120 12.65 18.11 16.76
CA ALA A 120 12.99 19.51 16.64
C ALA A 120 12.88 20.25 17.99
N LYS A 121 13.91 21.03 18.33
CA LYS A 121 13.99 21.79 19.58
C LYS A 121 13.55 23.24 19.44
N SER A 122 13.34 23.69 18.20
CA SER A 122 12.86 25.03 17.88
C SER A 122 11.85 24.99 16.75
N GLU A 123 10.98 26.01 16.66
CA GLU A 123 10.03 26.15 15.56
C GLU A 123 10.73 26.30 14.20
N GLU A 124 11.92 26.88 14.18
CA GLU A 124 12.72 27.02 12.95
C GLU A 124 13.20 25.65 12.44
N GLU A 125 13.76 24.81 13.34
CA GLU A 125 14.14 23.43 13.01
C GLU A 125 12.93 22.60 12.55
N LYS A 126 11.81 22.72 13.27
CA LYS A 126 10.55 22.03 12.94
C LYS A 126 10.06 22.43 11.55
N LYS A 127 10.03 23.71 11.24
CA LYS A 127 9.62 24.22 9.93
C LYS A 127 10.53 23.73 8.81
N ALA A 128 11.85 23.80 8.99
CA ALA A 128 12.82 23.34 8.00
C ALA A 128 12.67 21.83 7.71
N ALA A 129 12.49 21.01 8.75
CA ALA A 129 12.25 19.58 8.60
C ALA A 129 10.90 19.29 7.90
N ALA A 130 9.85 20.06 8.27
CA ALA A 130 8.52 19.95 7.65
C ALA A 130 8.54 20.22 6.14
N GLU A 131 9.24 21.26 5.69
CA GLU A 131 9.35 21.61 4.26
C GLU A 131 10.02 20.48 3.47
N LYS A 132 11.12 19.93 3.98
CA LYS A 132 11.85 18.83 3.36
C LYS A 132 11.04 17.53 3.35
N TYR A 133 10.35 17.23 4.46
CA TYR A 133 9.47 16.08 4.56
C TYR A 133 8.32 16.18 3.54
N ARG A 134 7.64 17.32 3.43
CA ARG A 134 6.55 17.54 2.46
C ARG A 134 7.05 17.34 1.02
N TYR A 135 8.19 17.90 0.69
CA TYR A 135 8.79 17.75 -0.63
C TYR A 135 9.00 16.26 -0.98
N LEU A 136 9.70 15.51 -0.10
CA LEU A 136 9.96 14.08 -0.36
C LEU A 136 8.72 13.19 -0.30
N ASN A 137 7.73 13.57 0.50
CA ASN A 137 6.44 12.87 0.55
C ASN A 137 5.71 12.97 -0.80
N ILE A 138 5.67 14.17 -1.39
CA ILE A 138 5.11 14.41 -2.73
C ILE A 138 5.93 13.69 -3.80
N GLU A 139 7.26 13.78 -3.76
CA GLU A 139 8.17 13.10 -4.68
C GLU A 139 8.07 11.56 -4.61
N SER A 140 7.64 11.01 -3.47
CA SER A 140 7.55 9.55 -3.26
C SER A 140 6.18 8.96 -3.54
N TYR A 141 5.11 9.74 -3.35
CA TYR A 141 3.73 9.22 -3.38
C TYR A 141 2.75 10.09 -4.19
N GLY A 142 3.22 11.17 -4.79
CA GLY A 142 2.36 12.17 -5.39
C GLY A 142 1.62 13.02 -4.35
N GLU A 143 0.94 14.06 -4.81
CA GLU A 143 0.00 14.84 -4.02
C GLU A 143 -1.45 14.50 -4.42
N PRO A 144 -2.44 14.70 -3.54
CA PRO A 144 -3.83 14.54 -3.95
C PRO A 144 -4.18 15.55 -5.06
N ASP A 145 -4.91 15.10 -6.08
CA ASP A 145 -5.45 15.98 -7.11
C ASP A 145 -6.72 16.69 -6.58
N GLU A 146 -6.80 18.01 -6.72
CA GLU A 146 -7.87 18.79 -6.13
C GLU A 146 -9.25 18.46 -6.74
N ASP A 147 -9.33 18.32 -8.05
CA ASP A 147 -10.57 18.00 -8.73
C ASP A 147 -11.10 16.63 -8.31
N THR A 148 -10.21 15.65 -8.21
CA THR A 148 -10.53 14.31 -7.68
C THR A 148 -11.01 14.38 -6.24
N TYR A 149 -10.28 15.10 -5.36
CA TYR A 149 -10.70 15.29 -3.97
C TYR A 149 -12.08 15.94 -3.86
N ARG A 150 -12.29 17.06 -4.56
CA ARG A 150 -13.58 17.78 -4.56
C ARG A 150 -14.71 16.91 -5.11
N SER A 151 -14.43 16.14 -6.16
CA SER A 151 -15.39 15.21 -6.74
C SER A 151 -15.79 14.07 -5.79
N LEU A 152 -14.81 13.46 -5.11
CA LEU A 152 -15.07 12.38 -4.15
C LEU A 152 -15.84 12.87 -2.93
N LEU A 153 -15.40 13.96 -2.32
CA LEU A 153 -16.09 14.57 -1.16
C LEU A 153 -17.48 15.05 -1.54
N GLY A 154 -17.59 15.82 -2.63
CA GLY A 154 -18.85 16.35 -3.13
C GLY A 154 -19.85 15.26 -3.47
N GLY A 155 -19.41 14.14 -4.08
CA GLY A 155 -20.29 13.00 -4.37
C GLY A 155 -20.90 12.39 -3.11
N LYS A 156 -20.11 12.18 -2.07
CA LYS A 156 -20.62 11.69 -0.77
C LYS A 156 -21.56 12.71 -0.09
N LEU A 157 -21.21 13.99 -0.11
CA LEU A 157 -22.03 15.04 0.48
C LEU A 157 -23.38 15.20 -0.25
N ASN A 158 -23.39 15.14 -1.59
CA ASN A 158 -24.63 15.15 -2.38
C ASN A 158 -25.51 13.91 -2.08
N ALA A 159 -24.91 12.72 -1.95
CA ALA A 159 -25.62 11.51 -1.58
C ALA A 159 -26.27 11.66 -0.20
N ILE A 160 -25.54 12.19 0.80
CA ILE A 160 -26.05 12.46 2.14
C ILE A 160 -27.14 13.55 2.11
N HIS A 161 -26.96 14.61 1.31
CA HIS A 161 -27.96 15.69 1.15
C HIS A 161 -29.28 15.16 0.63
N SER A 162 -29.28 14.21 -0.29
CA SER A 162 -30.48 13.63 -0.92
C SER A 162 -31.25 12.70 0.02
N LYS A 163 -30.66 12.26 1.14
CA LYS A 163 -31.31 11.37 2.08
C LYS A 163 -32.35 12.08 2.94
N LYS A 164 -33.44 11.39 3.22
CA LYS A 164 -34.50 11.85 4.16
C LYS A 164 -34.07 11.53 5.60
N LEU A 165 -33.15 12.34 6.14
CA LEU A 165 -32.66 12.19 7.50
C LEU A 165 -33.52 12.98 8.49
N THR A 166 -33.70 12.44 9.72
CA THR A 166 -34.46 13.04 10.80
C THR A 166 -33.70 12.94 12.13
N GLY A 167 -34.13 13.72 13.14
CA GLY A 167 -33.58 13.65 14.48
C GLY A 167 -32.07 13.85 14.50
N LYS A 168 -31.35 12.99 15.22
CA LYS A 168 -29.89 13.03 15.39
C LYS A 168 -29.12 12.97 14.08
N ALA A 169 -29.61 12.21 13.09
CA ALA A 169 -28.98 12.12 11.77
C ALA A 169 -29.02 13.46 11.02
N ASP A 170 -30.13 14.21 11.12
CA ASP A 170 -30.26 15.52 10.49
C ASP A 170 -29.40 16.57 11.19
N GLU A 171 -29.28 16.50 12.52
CA GLU A 171 -28.36 17.35 13.29
C GLU A 171 -26.92 17.14 12.86
N LEU A 172 -26.45 15.89 12.82
CA LEU A 172 -25.11 15.56 12.40
C LEU A 172 -24.83 15.94 10.93
N ARG A 173 -25.83 15.86 10.04
CA ARG A 173 -25.72 16.36 8.66
C ARG A 173 -25.49 17.87 8.61
N LYS A 174 -26.22 18.65 9.42
CA LYS A 174 -26.05 20.10 9.51
C LYS A 174 -24.67 20.46 10.04
N GLU A 175 -24.19 19.75 11.07
CA GLU A 175 -22.83 19.91 11.59
C GLU A 175 -21.78 19.62 10.52
N LEU A 176 -21.90 18.46 9.81
CA LEU A 176 -20.98 18.10 8.74
C LEU A 176 -20.91 19.17 7.65
N PHE A 177 -22.06 19.66 7.18
CA PHE A 177 -22.11 20.68 6.13
C PHE A 177 -21.54 22.02 6.58
N GLY A 178 -21.58 22.34 7.88
CA GLY A 178 -20.92 23.49 8.46
C GLY A 178 -19.40 23.36 8.57
N MET A 179 -18.86 22.14 8.56
CA MET A 179 -17.41 21.88 8.65
C MET A 179 -16.70 21.93 7.30
N VAL A 180 -17.45 21.74 6.22
CA VAL A 180 -16.95 21.70 4.85
C VAL A 180 -17.66 22.76 4.00
N ASN A 181 -16.97 23.35 3.02
CA ASN A 181 -17.57 24.35 2.11
C ASN A 181 -18.46 23.69 1.06
N PHE A 182 -19.49 22.97 1.52
CA PHE A 182 -20.41 22.26 0.65
C PHE A 182 -21.60 23.15 0.25
N LYS A 183 -21.89 23.18 -1.04
CA LYS A 183 -23.09 23.78 -1.59
C LYS A 183 -23.91 22.69 -2.30
N PRO A 184 -25.15 22.42 -1.87
CA PRO A 184 -26.01 21.43 -2.54
C PRO A 184 -26.16 21.75 -4.04
N GLY A 185 -26.09 20.72 -4.87
CA GLY A 185 -26.22 20.85 -6.32
C GLY A 185 -24.98 21.39 -7.04
N MET A 186 -23.82 21.41 -6.39
CA MET A 186 -22.55 21.64 -7.10
C MET A 186 -22.38 20.60 -8.21
N ASP A 187 -21.94 21.06 -9.36
CA ASP A 187 -21.52 20.19 -10.43
C ASP A 187 -20.27 19.43 -9.99
N ILE A 188 -20.34 18.09 -10.11
CA ILE A 188 -19.27 17.21 -9.70
C ILE A 188 -18.66 16.64 -10.96
N PRO A 189 -17.35 16.85 -11.21
CA PRO A 189 -16.66 16.27 -12.35
C PRO A 189 -16.90 14.76 -12.42
N GLU A 190 -17.16 14.27 -13.63
CA GLU A 190 -17.30 12.84 -13.87
C GLU A 190 -15.95 12.14 -13.57
N ARG A 191 -16.03 11.06 -12.83
CA ARG A 191 -14.87 10.23 -12.52
C ARG A 191 -14.75 9.06 -13.47
N PHE A 192 -13.53 8.62 -13.69
CA PHE A 192 -13.27 7.43 -14.49
C PHE A 192 -14.03 6.21 -13.93
N ARG A 193 -14.63 5.46 -14.86
CA ARG A 193 -15.24 4.15 -14.60
C ARG A 193 -14.91 3.24 -15.79
N PRO A 194 -14.45 1.98 -15.55
CA PRO A 194 -14.25 1.03 -16.63
C PRO A 194 -15.58 0.68 -17.28
N SER A 195 -15.55 0.27 -18.55
CA SER A 195 -16.72 -0.27 -19.25
C SER A 195 -17.16 -1.60 -18.60
N ASP A 196 -18.45 -1.91 -18.73
CA ASP A 196 -18.99 -3.17 -18.21
C ASP A 196 -18.31 -4.37 -18.89
N GLU A 197 -17.95 -4.27 -20.18
CA GLU A 197 -17.22 -5.32 -20.90
C GLU A 197 -15.81 -5.55 -20.35
N THR A 198 -15.11 -4.50 -19.89
CA THR A 198 -13.80 -4.66 -19.25
C THR A 198 -13.93 -5.31 -17.87
N VAL A 199 -14.99 -4.97 -17.12
CA VAL A 199 -15.27 -5.61 -15.82
C VAL A 199 -15.60 -7.09 -16.01
N GLU A 200 -16.42 -7.46 -17.02
CA GLU A 200 -16.77 -8.85 -17.34
C GLU A 200 -15.55 -9.65 -17.81
N TRP A 201 -14.70 -9.08 -18.68
CA TRP A 201 -13.45 -9.72 -19.08
C TRP A 201 -12.57 -10.01 -17.87
N MET A 202 -12.34 -9.01 -17.01
CA MET A 202 -11.52 -9.17 -15.82
C MET A 202 -12.13 -10.15 -14.80
N HIS A 203 -13.45 -10.23 -14.73
CA HIS A 203 -14.12 -11.26 -13.91
C HIS A 203 -13.75 -12.67 -14.39
N SER A 204 -13.87 -12.94 -15.68
CA SER A 204 -13.50 -14.23 -16.28
C SER A 204 -12.00 -14.55 -16.06
N VAL A 205 -11.14 -13.53 -16.17
CA VAL A 205 -9.70 -13.67 -15.89
C VAL A 205 -9.47 -14.04 -14.43
N ALA A 206 -10.11 -13.33 -13.50
CA ALA A 206 -9.93 -13.57 -12.05
C ALA A 206 -10.43 -14.98 -11.65
N GLU A 207 -11.56 -15.42 -12.18
CA GLU A 207 -12.05 -16.80 -11.96
C GLU A 207 -11.06 -17.85 -12.48
N SER A 208 -10.49 -17.62 -13.68
CA SER A 208 -9.50 -18.54 -14.27
C SER A 208 -8.19 -18.57 -13.48
N LEU A 209 -7.67 -17.42 -13.06
CA LEU A 209 -6.39 -17.32 -12.37
C LEU A 209 -6.45 -17.82 -10.92
N TYR A 210 -7.53 -17.50 -10.22
CA TYR A 210 -7.61 -17.68 -8.77
C TYR A 210 -8.54 -18.81 -8.32
N GLY A 211 -9.29 -19.43 -9.23
CA GLY A 211 -10.25 -20.48 -8.90
C GLY A 211 -9.62 -21.67 -8.15
N GLY A 212 -8.40 -22.06 -8.52
CA GLY A 212 -7.62 -23.07 -7.79
C GLY A 212 -7.36 -22.66 -6.35
N MET A 213 -6.79 -21.47 -6.14
CA MET A 213 -6.49 -20.93 -4.80
C MET A 213 -7.74 -20.82 -3.94
N LEU A 214 -8.85 -20.35 -4.51
CA LEU A 214 -10.11 -20.15 -3.79
C LEU A 214 -10.78 -21.48 -3.40
N SER A 215 -10.48 -22.58 -4.09
CA SER A 215 -10.99 -23.92 -3.76
C SER A 215 -10.48 -24.47 -2.43
N HIS A 216 -9.39 -23.89 -1.89
CA HIS A 216 -8.86 -24.24 -0.55
C HIS A 216 -9.66 -23.62 0.61
N ILE A 217 -10.56 -22.66 0.32
CA ILE A 217 -11.43 -22.07 1.35
C ILE A 217 -12.60 -23.05 1.62
N PRO A 218 -12.79 -23.56 2.86
CA PRO A 218 -13.84 -24.52 3.17
C PRO A 218 -15.24 -24.01 2.81
N ASN A 219 -16.01 -24.77 2.01
CA ASN A 219 -17.29 -24.31 1.42
C ASN A 219 -18.39 -23.97 2.43
N GLU A 220 -18.42 -24.65 3.57
CA GLU A 220 -19.50 -24.54 4.56
C GLU A 220 -19.18 -23.54 5.69
N GLN A 221 -18.01 -22.89 5.66
CA GLN A 221 -17.57 -21.99 6.71
C GLN A 221 -17.72 -20.52 6.26
N GLU A 222 -18.37 -19.69 7.08
CA GLU A 222 -18.66 -18.29 6.78
C GLU A 222 -17.71 -17.31 7.47
N GLU A 223 -17.10 -17.71 8.59
CA GLU A 223 -16.19 -16.89 9.37
C GLU A 223 -14.92 -17.67 9.71
N PHE A 224 -13.77 -16.98 9.69
CA PHE A 224 -12.44 -17.58 9.86
C PHE A 224 -11.63 -16.76 10.88
N ASP A 225 -11.00 -17.46 11.81
CA ASP A 225 -10.04 -16.87 12.72
C ASP A 225 -8.64 -16.70 12.07
N PRO A 226 -7.69 -16.03 12.75
CA PRO A 226 -6.35 -15.85 12.20
C PRO A 226 -5.59 -17.15 11.90
N TYR A 227 -5.78 -18.21 12.67
CA TYR A 227 -5.07 -19.48 12.50
C TYR A 227 -5.67 -20.33 11.36
N GLU A 228 -6.98 -20.27 11.20
CA GLU A 228 -7.67 -20.85 10.04
C GLU A 228 -7.24 -20.16 8.75
N LEU A 229 -7.11 -18.82 8.76
CA LEU A 229 -6.58 -18.06 7.64
C LEU A 229 -5.11 -18.44 7.35
N GLN A 230 -4.28 -18.60 8.40
CA GLN A 230 -2.91 -19.08 8.25
C GLN A 230 -2.86 -20.44 7.57
N LYS A 231 -3.72 -21.36 7.98
CA LYS A 231 -3.80 -22.69 7.39
C LYS A 231 -4.19 -22.64 5.90
N ILE A 232 -5.24 -21.88 5.56
CA ILE A 232 -5.69 -21.70 4.17
C ILE A 232 -4.55 -21.16 3.30
N PHE A 233 -3.84 -20.13 3.76
CA PHE A 233 -2.73 -19.53 3.01
C PHE A 233 -1.58 -20.52 2.84
N THR A 234 -1.27 -21.31 3.89
CA THR A 234 -0.22 -22.37 3.81
C THR A 234 -0.61 -23.44 2.82
N ASP A 235 -1.86 -23.95 2.87
CA ASP A 235 -2.35 -24.97 1.96
C ASP A 235 -2.28 -24.49 0.49
N ILE A 236 -2.64 -23.20 0.22
CA ILE A 236 -2.53 -22.61 -1.11
C ILE A 236 -1.08 -22.57 -1.59
N ILE A 237 -0.14 -22.14 -0.74
CA ILE A 237 1.29 -22.03 -1.09
C ILE A 237 1.83 -23.43 -1.44
N GLU A 238 1.53 -24.44 -0.64
CA GLU A 238 2.02 -25.78 -0.84
C GLU A 238 1.39 -26.46 -2.06
N GLU A 239 0.08 -26.30 -2.27
CA GLU A 239 -0.62 -27.04 -3.31
C GLU A 239 -0.65 -26.33 -4.67
N GLU A 240 -0.63 -24.99 -4.70
CA GLU A 240 -0.69 -24.23 -5.96
C GLU A 240 0.69 -23.80 -6.48
N PHE A 241 1.69 -23.59 -5.60
CA PHE A 241 2.99 -23.04 -5.99
C PHE A 241 4.17 -23.99 -5.78
N ASN A 242 4.07 -25.00 -4.88
CA ASN A 242 5.13 -25.97 -4.63
C ASN A 242 4.83 -27.34 -5.19
N ASN A 243 3.65 -27.57 -5.77
CA ASN A 243 3.24 -28.86 -6.32
C ASN A 243 3.70 -29.01 -7.77
N ASP A 244 4.54 -30.03 -8.04
CA ASP A 244 5.11 -30.34 -9.36
C ASP A 244 4.06 -30.54 -10.46
N SER A 245 2.84 -30.95 -10.10
CA SER A 245 1.79 -31.22 -11.07
C SER A 245 1.17 -30.00 -11.73
N LYS A 246 1.39 -28.79 -11.17
CA LYS A 246 0.79 -27.53 -11.63
C LYS A 246 1.74 -26.60 -12.40
N GLY A 247 2.98 -27.01 -12.62
CA GLY A 247 3.95 -26.26 -13.43
C GLY A 247 4.67 -25.13 -12.69
N TYR A 248 4.42 -24.96 -11.40
CA TYR A 248 5.08 -24.00 -10.52
C TYR A 248 5.97 -24.68 -9.47
N ALA A 249 6.47 -25.88 -9.77
CA ALA A 249 7.23 -26.72 -8.85
C ALA A 249 8.33 -25.94 -8.13
N GLY A 250 8.17 -25.75 -6.82
CA GLY A 250 9.14 -25.02 -6.00
C GLY A 250 9.18 -23.49 -6.17
N ALA A 251 8.28 -22.89 -6.94
CA ALA A 251 8.28 -21.43 -7.17
C ALA A 251 8.12 -20.64 -5.86
N ALA A 252 7.39 -21.18 -4.87
CA ALA A 252 7.24 -20.61 -3.54
C ALA A 252 8.16 -21.25 -2.48
N GLU A 253 9.25 -21.91 -2.88
CA GLU A 253 10.18 -22.50 -1.92
C GLU A 253 10.72 -21.46 -0.93
N GLY A 254 10.61 -21.81 0.36
CA GLY A 254 11.02 -20.95 1.48
C GLY A 254 9.99 -19.91 1.88
N TRP A 255 8.83 -19.80 1.21
CA TRP A 255 7.74 -18.97 1.68
C TRP A 255 7.05 -19.58 2.91
N THR A 256 6.72 -18.74 3.89
CA THR A 256 6.06 -19.15 5.14
C THR A 256 4.90 -18.22 5.46
N VAL A 257 3.93 -18.73 6.23
CA VAL A 257 2.81 -17.96 6.75
C VAL A 257 2.82 -18.02 8.26
N SER A 258 2.69 -16.88 8.94
CA SER A 258 2.66 -16.81 10.40
C SER A 258 1.54 -15.93 10.91
N ALA A 259 0.83 -16.38 11.95
CA ALA A 259 -0.06 -15.53 12.74
C ALA A 259 0.77 -14.90 13.86
N GLU A 260 0.85 -13.56 13.86
CA GLU A 260 1.65 -12.81 14.84
C GLU A 260 1.09 -11.41 15.09
N LYS A 261 1.66 -10.69 16.07
CA LYS A 261 1.23 -9.32 16.38
C LYS A 261 1.48 -8.39 15.19
N ALA A 262 0.43 -8.05 14.48
CA ALA A 262 0.44 -7.14 13.33
C ALA A 262 -0.86 -6.33 13.25
N THR A 263 -0.90 -5.30 12.42
CA THR A 263 -2.09 -4.46 12.20
C THR A 263 -2.92 -4.89 11.00
N SER A 264 -2.30 -5.50 10.00
CA SER A 264 -2.93 -5.98 8.77
C SER A 264 -2.21 -7.22 8.25
N VAL A 265 -2.82 -7.97 7.35
CA VAL A 265 -2.12 -8.97 6.56
C VAL A 265 -1.04 -8.26 5.74
N ASN A 266 0.13 -8.86 5.60
CA ASN A 266 1.27 -8.23 4.95
C ASN A 266 2.19 -9.26 4.31
N VAL A 267 2.50 -9.05 3.04
CA VAL A 267 3.48 -9.84 2.29
C VAL A 267 4.86 -9.19 2.40
N LYS A 268 5.78 -9.89 3.05
CA LYS A 268 7.18 -9.49 3.20
C LYS A 268 8.03 -10.22 2.17
N SER A 269 8.11 -9.68 0.97
CA SER A 269 8.78 -10.31 -0.18
C SER A 269 10.25 -10.66 0.07
N SER A 270 11.01 -9.78 0.73
CA SER A 270 12.42 -10.01 1.06
C SER A 270 12.61 -11.12 2.10
N GLU A 271 11.63 -11.32 2.99
CA GLU A 271 11.63 -12.36 4.02
C GLU A 271 10.94 -13.64 3.54
N LYS A 272 10.39 -13.67 2.33
CA LYS A 272 9.51 -14.74 1.82
C LYS A 272 8.44 -15.14 2.84
N ARG A 273 7.74 -14.16 3.40
CA ARG A 273 6.81 -14.41 4.51
C ARG A 273 5.52 -13.62 4.36
N ILE A 274 4.39 -14.27 4.65
CA ILE A 274 3.09 -13.62 4.82
C ILE A 274 2.76 -13.58 6.31
N VAL A 275 2.45 -12.39 6.82
CA VAL A 275 2.08 -12.17 8.22
C VAL A 275 0.57 -11.93 8.30
N ILE A 276 -0.09 -12.68 9.18
CA ILE A 276 -1.52 -12.55 9.50
C ILE A 276 -1.64 -11.95 10.91
N PRO A 277 -2.44 -10.90 11.12
CA PRO A 277 -2.65 -10.35 12.45
C PRO A 277 -3.31 -11.35 13.39
N ASP A 278 -2.61 -11.73 14.46
CA ASP A 278 -3.17 -12.48 15.59
C ASP A 278 -3.82 -11.50 16.57
N ASN A 279 -5.04 -11.09 16.24
CA ASN A 279 -5.82 -10.10 16.99
C ASN A 279 -7.21 -10.62 17.37
N GLY A 280 -7.46 -11.93 17.22
CA GLY A 280 -8.75 -12.58 17.50
C GLY A 280 -9.90 -12.13 16.61
N MET A 281 -9.63 -11.36 15.55
CA MET A 281 -10.68 -10.85 14.66
C MET A 281 -11.13 -11.93 13.68
N MET A 282 -12.43 -12.27 13.73
CA MET A 282 -13.05 -13.13 12.72
C MET A 282 -13.19 -12.39 11.38
N ARG A 283 -12.99 -13.12 10.29
CA ARG A 283 -13.08 -12.60 8.91
C ARG A 283 -14.12 -13.38 8.14
N SER A 284 -15.06 -12.68 7.51
CA SER A 284 -16.05 -13.32 6.65
C SER A 284 -15.38 -14.01 5.45
N ARG A 285 -16.03 -15.04 4.91
CA ARG A 285 -15.60 -15.75 3.68
C ARG A 285 -15.21 -14.76 2.59
N LYS A 286 -16.06 -13.80 2.27
CA LYS A 286 -15.76 -12.78 1.25
C LYS A 286 -14.47 -12.00 1.52
N LYS A 287 -14.18 -11.68 2.79
CA LYS A 287 -12.93 -11.02 3.16
C LYS A 287 -11.73 -11.96 2.99
N VAL A 288 -11.87 -13.24 3.29
CA VAL A 288 -10.82 -14.25 3.08
C VAL A 288 -10.53 -14.42 1.59
N GLU A 289 -11.55 -14.55 0.75
CA GLU A 289 -11.42 -14.61 -0.72
C GLU A 289 -10.64 -13.40 -1.25
N ASN A 290 -11.02 -12.20 -0.83
CA ASN A 290 -10.34 -10.97 -1.20
C ASN A 290 -8.85 -10.98 -0.75
N LEU A 291 -8.57 -11.42 0.48
CA LEU A 291 -7.19 -11.50 0.99
C LEU A 291 -6.36 -12.53 0.22
N VAL A 292 -6.91 -13.68 -0.15
CA VAL A 292 -6.21 -14.68 -0.98
C VAL A 292 -5.81 -14.07 -2.31
N VAL A 293 -6.73 -13.40 -2.99
CA VAL A 293 -6.47 -12.76 -4.28
C VAL A 293 -5.46 -11.63 -4.16
N HIS A 294 -5.63 -10.75 -3.17
CA HIS A 294 -4.77 -9.58 -2.95
C HIS A 294 -3.35 -9.97 -2.54
N GLU A 295 -3.23 -10.75 -1.46
CA GLU A 295 -1.93 -11.01 -0.84
C GLU A 295 -1.15 -12.13 -1.56
N ILE A 296 -1.82 -13.24 -1.92
CA ILE A 296 -1.18 -14.36 -2.63
C ILE A 296 -1.24 -14.13 -4.13
N GLY A 297 -2.43 -13.88 -4.68
CA GLY A 297 -2.67 -13.78 -6.11
C GLY A 297 -2.02 -12.57 -6.78
N VAL A 298 -1.73 -11.50 -6.03
CA VAL A 298 -1.04 -10.31 -6.54
C VAL A 298 0.33 -10.15 -5.89
N HIS A 299 0.42 -9.83 -4.61
CA HIS A 299 1.69 -9.42 -4.00
C HIS A 299 2.73 -10.53 -3.97
N MET A 300 2.36 -11.73 -3.54
CA MET A 300 3.28 -12.88 -3.51
C MET A 300 3.60 -13.35 -4.93
N LEU A 301 2.61 -13.54 -5.79
CA LEU A 301 2.80 -14.00 -7.17
C LEU A 301 3.77 -13.09 -7.93
N ARG A 302 3.58 -11.77 -7.89
CA ARG A 302 4.46 -10.81 -8.56
C ARG A 302 5.88 -10.79 -7.97
N SER A 303 6.03 -11.09 -6.69
CA SER A 303 7.34 -11.26 -6.07
C SER A 303 8.03 -12.53 -6.56
N ILE A 304 7.30 -13.63 -6.71
CA ILE A 304 7.82 -14.90 -7.23
C ILE A 304 8.23 -14.72 -8.69
N THR A 305 7.31 -14.28 -9.55
CA THR A 305 7.57 -14.14 -10.99
C THR A 305 8.67 -13.15 -11.32
N GLY A 306 8.77 -12.06 -10.55
CA GLY A 306 9.89 -11.12 -10.65
C GLY A 306 11.21 -11.71 -10.16
N GLY A 307 11.17 -12.63 -9.18
CA GLY A 307 12.33 -13.33 -8.65
C GLY A 307 12.89 -14.43 -9.57
N GLU A 308 12.10 -14.90 -10.54
CA GLU A 308 12.51 -15.87 -11.57
C GLU A 308 13.26 -15.20 -12.75
N THR A 309 13.42 -13.89 -12.72
CA THR A 309 14.14 -13.13 -13.73
C THR A 309 15.58 -12.86 -13.27
N ASP A 310 16.46 -12.51 -14.20
CA ASP A 310 17.82 -12.04 -13.91
C ASP A 310 17.84 -10.58 -13.39
N MET A 311 16.68 -9.90 -13.38
CA MET A 311 16.48 -8.53 -12.91
C MET A 311 15.90 -8.52 -11.48
N LEU A 312 16.74 -8.69 -10.46
CA LEU A 312 16.31 -8.81 -9.05
C LEU A 312 15.37 -7.68 -8.55
N PRO A 313 15.48 -6.41 -8.98
CA PRO A 313 14.52 -5.37 -8.60
C PRO A 313 13.06 -5.68 -8.95
N LEU A 314 12.79 -6.51 -9.96
CA LEU A 314 11.41 -6.94 -10.28
C LEU A 314 10.72 -7.71 -9.15
N ARG A 315 11.49 -8.36 -8.27
CA ARG A 315 10.98 -9.07 -7.09
C ARG A 315 10.50 -8.11 -5.99
N SER A 316 11.21 -7.00 -5.80
CA SER A 316 10.98 -6.05 -4.69
C SER A 316 10.17 -4.83 -5.11
N GLY A 317 10.14 -4.54 -6.41
CA GLY A 317 9.44 -3.42 -7.04
C GLY A 317 10.40 -2.42 -7.68
N LEU A 318 10.14 -2.08 -8.94
CA LEU A 318 10.84 -1.00 -9.62
C LEU A 318 10.45 0.36 -9.02
N SER A 319 11.17 1.43 -9.40
CA SER A 319 10.75 2.79 -9.06
C SER A 319 9.28 3.01 -9.46
N ASP A 320 8.52 3.70 -8.61
CA ASP A 320 7.11 4.09 -8.86
C ASP A 320 6.11 2.92 -9.16
N TYR A 321 6.45 1.69 -8.75
CA TYR A 321 5.57 0.54 -8.91
C TYR A 321 4.39 0.50 -7.92
N TYR A 322 4.52 1.23 -6.80
CA TYR A 322 3.69 1.01 -5.61
C TYR A 322 2.20 1.27 -5.84
N ASP A 323 1.84 2.30 -6.60
CA ASP A 323 0.45 2.60 -6.93
C ASP A 323 -0.18 1.45 -7.74
N ALA A 324 0.53 0.96 -8.75
CA ALA A 324 0.06 -0.18 -9.54
C ALA A 324 0.00 -1.49 -8.73
N GLU A 325 0.89 -1.69 -7.75
CA GLU A 325 0.88 -2.85 -6.86
C GLU A 325 -0.38 -2.91 -6.00
N GLU A 326 -0.67 -1.83 -5.26
CA GLU A 326 -1.86 -1.73 -4.41
C GLU A 326 -3.14 -1.65 -5.27
N GLY A 327 -3.05 -0.91 -6.37
CA GLY A 327 -4.16 -0.78 -7.33
C GLY A 327 -4.54 -2.11 -7.94
N LEU A 328 -3.58 -2.93 -8.34
CA LEU A 328 -3.83 -4.25 -8.92
C LEU A 328 -4.48 -5.20 -7.91
N GLY A 329 -4.01 -5.20 -6.64
CA GLY A 329 -4.65 -5.97 -5.58
C GLY A 329 -6.14 -5.62 -5.43
N VAL A 330 -6.43 -4.30 -5.38
CA VAL A 330 -7.81 -3.79 -5.31
C VAL A 330 -8.62 -4.16 -6.56
N VAL A 331 -8.04 -4.02 -7.75
CA VAL A 331 -8.72 -4.34 -9.03
C VAL A 331 -9.04 -5.82 -9.13
N MET A 332 -8.14 -6.71 -8.71
CA MET A 332 -8.39 -8.16 -8.72
C MET A 332 -9.46 -8.57 -7.70
N GLU A 333 -9.54 -7.93 -6.52
CA GLU A 333 -10.68 -8.11 -5.59
C GLU A 333 -12.03 -7.72 -6.25
N GLN A 334 -12.05 -6.66 -7.04
CA GLN A 334 -13.24 -6.18 -7.75
C GLN A 334 -13.58 -7.12 -8.92
N ALA A 335 -12.58 -7.52 -9.70
CA ALA A 335 -12.72 -8.48 -10.78
C ALA A 335 -13.33 -9.79 -10.29
N LEU A 336 -12.84 -10.34 -9.16
CA LEU A 336 -13.43 -11.52 -8.53
C LEU A 336 -14.92 -11.35 -8.19
N SER A 337 -15.34 -10.14 -7.83
CA SER A 337 -16.75 -9.86 -7.53
C SER A 337 -17.61 -9.56 -8.77
N GLY A 338 -17.00 -9.41 -9.94
CA GLY A 338 -17.65 -8.97 -11.19
C GLY A 338 -18.26 -7.57 -11.09
N LYS A 339 -17.72 -6.70 -10.21
CA LYS A 339 -18.30 -5.37 -9.96
C LYS A 339 -17.21 -4.33 -9.72
N PHE A 340 -17.27 -3.24 -10.46
CA PHE A 340 -16.48 -2.05 -10.14
C PHE A 340 -17.03 -1.34 -8.90
N ALA A 341 -16.13 -0.91 -8.02
CA ALA A 341 -16.42 -0.01 -6.91
C ALA A 341 -15.20 0.86 -6.60
N GLU A 342 -15.41 2.15 -6.42
CA GLU A 342 -14.31 3.05 -6.02
C GLU A 342 -13.74 2.61 -4.66
N ARG A 343 -12.42 2.45 -4.59
CA ARG A 343 -11.69 2.05 -3.39
C ARG A 343 -10.68 3.13 -3.01
N GLY A 344 -10.23 3.12 -1.76
CA GLY A 344 -9.30 4.14 -1.28
C GLY A 344 -9.90 5.54 -1.10
N VAL A 345 -11.19 5.73 -1.40
CA VAL A 345 -11.92 7.01 -1.31
C VAL A 345 -11.74 7.69 0.04
N ASP A 346 -11.82 6.91 1.13
CA ASP A 346 -11.70 7.46 2.48
C ASP A 346 -10.31 8.01 2.78
N HIS A 347 -9.26 7.36 2.29
CA HIS A 347 -7.87 7.84 2.44
C HIS A 347 -7.66 9.10 1.60
N TYR A 348 -8.19 9.10 0.38
CA TYR A 348 -8.09 10.25 -0.54
C TYR A 348 -8.78 11.49 0.04
N ILE A 349 -10.01 11.34 0.54
CA ILE A 349 -10.74 12.44 1.19
C ILE A 349 -9.97 12.95 2.41
N THR A 350 -9.41 12.08 3.24
CA THR A 350 -8.65 12.51 4.43
C THR A 350 -7.39 13.29 4.05
N ALA A 351 -6.65 12.82 3.04
CA ALA A 351 -5.50 13.54 2.50
C ALA A 351 -5.88 14.91 1.93
N GLY A 352 -6.99 14.98 1.17
CA GLY A 352 -7.49 16.24 0.62
C GLY A 352 -7.99 17.22 1.68
N LEU A 353 -8.68 16.75 2.73
CA LEU A 353 -9.06 17.56 3.89
C LEU A 353 -7.84 18.20 4.58
N ALA A 354 -6.76 17.42 4.74
CA ALA A 354 -5.53 17.92 5.36
C ALA A 354 -4.76 18.87 4.43
N TYR A 355 -4.71 18.59 3.13
CA TYR A 355 -3.87 19.31 2.17
C TYR A 355 -4.54 20.58 1.62
N TYR A 356 -5.80 20.49 1.16
CA TYR A 356 -6.52 21.60 0.54
C TYR A 356 -7.38 22.41 1.52
N ASP A 357 -7.96 21.75 2.52
CA ASP A 357 -8.83 22.40 3.50
C ASP A 357 -8.10 22.67 4.83
N GLU A 358 -6.77 22.43 4.87
CA GLU A 358 -5.88 22.70 6.00
C GLU A 358 -6.40 22.15 7.34
N LYS A 359 -7.11 21.01 7.30
CA LYS A 359 -7.64 20.37 8.49
C LYS A 359 -6.51 19.68 9.26
N ASP A 360 -6.38 20.00 10.54
CA ASP A 360 -5.57 19.25 11.49
C ASP A 360 -6.18 17.85 11.74
N PHE A 361 -5.54 17.06 12.59
CA PHE A 361 -6.00 15.72 12.92
C PHE A 361 -7.46 15.74 13.42
N ARG A 362 -7.80 16.63 14.37
CA ARG A 362 -9.15 16.77 14.91
C ARG A 362 -10.14 17.18 13.83
N GLY A 363 -9.81 18.16 13.03
CA GLY A 363 -10.70 18.68 11.97
C GLY A 363 -10.99 17.61 10.91
N ALA A 364 -9.98 16.85 10.46
CA ALA A 364 -10.17 15.75 9.53
C ALA A 364 -11.00 14.61 10.14
N PHE A 365 -10.73 14.22 11.38
CA PHE A 365 -11.49 13.23 12.12
C PHE A 365 -12.97 13.61 12.26
N GLU A 366 -13.28 14.85 12.62
CA GLU A 366 -14.67 15.30 12.83
C GLU A 366 -15.50 15.25 11.55
N VAL A 367 -14.90 15.56 10.41
CA VAL A 367 -15.55 15.38 9.10
C VAL A 367 -15.70 13.90 8.78
N LYS A 368 -14.66 13.10 8.98
CA LYS A 368 -14.61 11.69 8.56
C LYS A 368 -15.65 10.81 9.26
N TRP A 369 -15.76 10.89 10.58
CA TRP A 369 -16.70 10.01 11.27
C TRP A 369 -18.17 10.35 10.94
N ARG A 370 -18.51 11.65 10.77
CA ARG A 370 -19.85 12.06 10.35
C ARG A 370 -20.14 11.63 8.91
N LEU A 371 -19.19 11.83 8.02
CA LEU A 371 -19.31 11.44 6.61
C LEU A 371 -19.58 9.94 6.48
N SER A 372 -18.78 9.11 7.14
CA SER A 372 -18.91 7.64 7.08
C SER A 372 -20.21 7.15 7.72
N LEU A 373 -20.56 7.71 8.88
CA LEU A 373 -21.81 7.34 9.58
C LEU A 373 -23.03 7.70 8.72
N LEU A 374 -23.12 8.95 8.25
CA LEU A 374 -24.28 9.44 7.48
C LEU A 374 -24.37 8.76 6.09
N ASP A 375 -23.24 8.38 5.50
CA ASP A 375 -23.21 7.60 4.26
C ASP A 375 -23.86 6.21 4.46
N SER A 376 -23.70 5.60 5.63
CA SER A 376 -24.26 4.28 5.96
C SER A 376 -25.74 4.29 6.36
N VAL A 377 -26.27 5.43 6.80
CA VAL A 377 -27.67 5.54 7.26
C VAL A 377 -28.64 5.50 6.09
N ARG A 378 -29.70 4.70 6.21
CA ARG A 378 -30.83 4.64 5.25
C ARG A 378 -31.80 5.80 5.48
N ASP A 379 -32.63 6.07 4.49
CA ASP A 379 -33.74 7.03 4.63
C ASP A 379 -34.63 6.72 5.82
N GLY A 380 -34.87 7.71 6.67
CA GLY A 380 -35.66 7.57 7.90
C GLY A 380 -34.98 6.75 9.01
N GLY A 381 -33.73 6.32 8.82
CA GLY A 381 -33.01 5.54 9.83
C GLY A 381 -32.59 6.42 11.02
N GLU A 382 -32.70 5.82 12.22
CA GLU A 382 -32.22 6.43 13.46
C GLU A 382 -30.73 6.10 13.69
N ILE A 383 -30.03 6.98 14.37
CA ILE A 383 -28.65 6.81 14.81
C ILE A 383 -28.62 6.69 16.32
N ASN A 384 -27.99 5.63 16.82
CA ASN A 384 -27.73 5.45 18.24
C ASN A 384 -26.27 5.76 18.63
N ASP A 385 -26.00 5.84 19.92
CA ASP A 385 -24.69 6.18 20.46
C ASP A 385 -23.63 5.13 20.11
N GLU A 386 -23.99 3.84 20.05
CA GLU A 386 -23.07 2.75 19.67
C GLU A 386 -22.57 2.91 18.23
N GLN A 387 -23.45 3.29 17.31
CA GLN A 387 -23.07 3.57 15.91
C GLN A 387 -22.14 4.78 15.81
N ILE A 388 -22.38 5.82 16.62
CA ILE A 388 -21.50 7.00 16.69
C ILE A 388 -20.12 6.60 17.22
N GLU A 389 -20.04 5.86 18.31
CA GLU A 389 -18.78 5.40 18.88
C GLU A 389 -17.99 4.52 17.89
N LYS A 390 -18.67 3.58 17.24
CA LYS A 390 -18.06 2.73 16.21
C LYS A 390 -17.52 3.56 15.04
N ALA A 391 -18.30 4.54 14.55
CA ALA A 391 -17.87 5.43 13.48
C ALA A 391 -16.64 6.27 13.89
N LYS A 392 -16.62 6.79 15.13
CA LYS A 392 -15.48 7.53 15.69
C LYS A 392 -14.23 6.66 15.78
N LYS A 393 -14.30 5.44 16.31
CA LYS A 393 -13.16 4.51 16.38
C LYS A 393 -12.58 4.18 14.98
N THR A 394 -13.46 3.95 14.02
CA THR A 394 -13.06 3.70 12.64
C THR A 394 -12.39 4.93 12.03
N ALA A 395 -12.98 6.10 12.19
CA ALA A 395 -12.44 7.36 11.67
C ALA A 395 -11.10 7.73 12.33
N PHE A 396 -10.93 7.47 13.62
CA PHE A 396 -9.65 7.66 14.31
C PHE A 396 -8.53 6.86 13.63
N THR A 397 -8.76 5.56 13.40
CA THR A 397 -7.79 4.68 12.74
C THR A 397 -7.47 5.17 11.31
N GLN A 398 -8.46 5.61 10.55
CA GLN A 398 -8.26 6.14 9.20
C GLN A 398 -7.51 7.47 9.20
N THR A 399 -7.83 8.37 10.14
CA THR A 399 -7.15 9.65 10.29
C THR A 399 -5.69 9.45 10.72
N LEU A 400 -5.45 8.55 11.69
CA LEU A 400 -4.09 8.18 12.09
C LEU A 400 -3.24 7.72 10.90
N ARG A 401 -3.80 6.90 10.00
CA ARG A 401 -3.06 6.44 8.80
C ARG A 401 -2.61 7.61 7.92
N SER A 402 -3.42 8.65 7.81
CA SER A 402 -3.09 9.82 7.00
C SER A 402 -2.10 10.78 7.69
N PHE A 403 -2.04 10.81 9.03
CA PHE A 403 -1.16 11.72 9.78
C PHE A 403 0.03 11.01 10.46
N ARG A 404 0.20 9.71 10.23
CA ARG A 404 1.29 8.94 10.86
C ARG A 404 2.66 9.44 10.44
N GLY A 405 3.58 9.39 11.39
CA GLY A 405 4.99 9.77 11.23
C GLY A 405 5.33 11.17 11.71
N THR A 406 4.40 12.14 11.64
CA THR A 406 4.67 13.54 12.02
C THR A 406 3.58 14.18 12.89
N ASN A 407 2.44 13.53 13.10
CA ASN A 407 1.23 14.01 13.76
C ASN A 407 0.49 15.19 13.07
N ASP A 408 1.20 16.08 12.37
CA ASP A 408 0.64 17.32 11.81
C ASP A 408 0.65 17.34 10.27
N ILE A 409 1.55 16.57 9.62
CA ILE A 409 1.72 16.59 8.17
C ILE A 409 1.15 15.30 7.59
N PRO A 410 0.22 15.38 6.62
CA PRO A 410 -0.32 14.17 6.02
C PRO A 410 0.75 13.38 5.25
N LEU A 411 0.70 12.05 5.35
CA LEU A 411 1.46 11.11 4.54
C LEU A 411 0.60 10.66 3.35
N PHE A 412 1.09 10.82 2.14
CA PHE A 412 0.34 10.54 0.92
C PHE A 412 0.41 9.08 0.43
N LYS A 413 1.14 8.24 1.12
CA LYS A 413 1.34 6.83 0.76
C LYS A 413 0.02 6.09 0.45
N ASP A 414 -1.05 6.35 1.19
CA ASP A 414 -2.31 5.64 1.04
C ASP A 414 -3.21 6.19 -0.11
N LEU A 415 -2.76 7.23 -0.83
CA LEU A 415 -3.39 7.65 -2.10
C LEU A 415 -3.30 6.54 -3.16
N SER A 416 -2.30 5.67 -3.07
CA SER A 416 -2.06 4.52 -3.95
C SER A 416 -3.29 3.62 -4.12
N TYR A 417 -4.12 3.46 -3.11
CA TYR A 417 -5.33 2.64 -3.21
C TYR A 417 -6.35 3.19 -4.20
N TYR A 418 -6.51 4.51 -4.26
CA TYR A 418 -7.41 5.14 -5.23
C TYR A 418 -6.71 5.36 -6.58
N ASN A 419 -5.57 6.05 -6.57
CA ASN A 419 -4.82 6.37 -7.80
C ASN A 419 -4.45 5.11 -8.55
N GLY A 420 -3.88 4.11 -7.85
CA GLY A 420 -3.47 2.86 -8.45
C GLY A 420 -4.64 2.05 -9.00
N SER A 421 -5.79 2.01 -8.30
CA SER A 421 -6.96 1.32 -8.83
C SER A 421 -7.49 1.99 -10.11
N VAL A 422 -7.51 3.32 -10.18
CA VAL A 422 -7.90 4.07 -11.38
C VAL A 422 -6.89 3.86 -12.51
N GLU A 423 -5.59 3.92 -12.21
CA GLU A 423 -4.52 3.69 -13.18
C GLU A 423 -4.61 2.29 -13.78
N VAL A 424 -4.72 1.26 -12.94
CA VAL A 424 -4.80 -0.13 -13.39
C VAL A 424 -6.07 -0.37 -14.20
N TRP A 425 -7.24 0.12 -13.78
CA TRP A 425 -8.46 0.00 -14.57
C TRP A 425 -8.38 0.72 -15.92
N ARG A 426 -7.77 1.91 -15.99
CA ARG A 426 -7.52 2.61 -17.26
C ARG A 426 -6.61 1.80 -18.18
N TYR A 427 -5.56 1.21 -17.62
CA TYR A 427 -4.68 0.34 -18.38
C TYR A 427 -5.44 -0.88 -18.91
N LEU A 428 -6.21 -1.58 -18.08
CA LEU A 428 -7.00 -2.74 -18.48
C LEU A 428 -8.04 -2.38 -19.55
N GLU A 429 -8.69 -1.23 -19.43
CA GLU A 429 -9.59 -0.71 -20.48
C GLU A 429 -8.86 -0.53 -21.82
N SER A 430 -7.62 -0.07 -21.79
CA SER A 430 -6.81 0.17 -23.00
C SER A 430 -6.29 -1.11 -23.67
N ILE A 431 -6.18 -2.22 -22.92
CA ILE A 431 -5.66 -3.50 -23.40
C ILE A 431 -6.73 -4.60 -23.42
N LYS A 432 -8.00 -4.25 -23.28
CA LYS A 432 -9.12 -5.19 -23.15
C LYS A 432 -9.03 -6.38 -24.11
N GLY A 433 -8.99 -7.60 -23.56
CA GLY A 433 -8.85 -8.85 -24.27
C GLY A 433 -7.42 -9.23 -24.68
N ASP A 434 -6.42 -8.45 -24.27
CA ASP A 434 -5.01 -8.78 -24.52
C ASP A 434 -4.39 -9.44 -23.27
N ASP A 435 -4.49 -10.77 -23.21
CA ASP A 435 -3.97 -11.57 -22.08
C ASP A 435 -2.43 -11.51 -21.98
N PHE A 436 -1.73 -11.26 -23.10
CA PHE A 436 -0.27 -11.11 -23.08
C PHE A 436 0.14 -9.83 -22.36
N LEU A 437 -0.47 -8.69 -22.68
CA LEU A 437 -0.18 -7.43 -21.99
C LEU A 437 -0.59 -7.48 -20.51
N LEU A 438 -1.67 -8.18 -20.17
CA LEU A 438 -2.04 -8.44 -18.78
C LEU A 438 -0.98 -9.32 -18.08
N SER A 439 -0.47 -10.36 -18.73
CA SER A 439 0.56 -11.22 -18.15
C SER A 439 1.86 -10.48 -17.82
N LEU A 440 2.21 -9.44 -18.59
CA LEU A 440 3.36 -8.60 -18.29
C LEU A 440 3.18 -7.82 -16.96
N LEU A 441 1.97 -7.36 -16.66
CA LEU A 441 1.68 -6.69 -15.40
C LEU A 441 1.83 -7.64 -14.19
N LEU A 442 1.60 -8.94 -14.37
CA LEU A 442 1.75 -9.98 -13.35
C LEU A 442 3.16 -10.58 -13.27
N ALA A 443 4.04 -10.25 -14.23
CA ALA A 443 5.35 -10.89 -14.36
C ALA A 443 6.46 -10.32 -13.45
N GLY A 444 6.12 -9.37 -12.57
CA GLY A 444 7.02 -8.74 -11.61
C GLY A 444 6.37 -7.51 -11.00
N LYS A 445 7.04 -6.88 -10.04
CA LYS A 445 6.55 -5.67 -9.38
C LYS A 445 6.84 -4.42 -10.20
N VAL A 446 5.95 -4.15 -11.15
CA VAL A 446 6.03 -3.08 -12.16
C VAL A 446 4.78 -2.20 -12.12
N ASN A 447 4.83 -1.02 -12.73
CA ASN A 447 3.64 -0.22 -13.01
C ASN A 447 3.11 -0.46 -14.44
N THR A 448 2.08 0.27 -14.83
CA THR A 448 1.40 0.13 -16.13
C THR A 448 2.14 0.80 -17.29
N SER A 449 3.31 1.41 -17.07
CA SER A 449 4.06 2.15 -18.09
C SER A 449 4.67 1.25 -19.17
N ALA A 450 4.93 1.82 -20.35
CA ALA A 450 5.62 1.13 -21.43
C ALA A 450 7.08 0.78 -21.04
N ASP A 451 7.73 1.64 -20.25
CA ASP A 451 9.10 1.43 -19.82
C ASP A 451 9.24 0.22 -18.90
N HIS A 452 8.33 0.06 -17.92
CA HIS A 452 8.33 -1.10 -17.05
C HIS A 452 8.00 -2.41 -17.81
N ARG A 453 7.07 -2.37 -18.78
CA ARG A 453 6.82 -3.55 -19.64
C ARG A 453 8.05 -3.93 -20.48
N ARG A 454 8.82 -2.95 -20.97
CA ARG A 454 10.08 -3.19 -21.68
C ARG A 454 11.09 -3.90 -20.77
N VAL A 455 11.21 -3.48 -19.50
CA VAL A 455 12.11 -4.15 -18.53
C VAL A 455 11.74 -5.62 -18.36
N ILE A 456 10.45 -5.96 -18.24
CA ILE A 456 10.00 -7.36 -18.19
C ILE A 456 10.39 -8.15 -19.44
N LEU A 457 10.20 -7.57 -20.62
CA LEU A 457 10.52 -8.24 -21.88
C LEU A 457 12.03 -8.47 -22.03
N GLU A 458 12.82 -7.50 -21.66
CA GLU A 458 14.30 -7.58 -21.72
C GLU A 458 14.86 -8.59 -20.69
N SER A 459 14.28 -8.65 -19.48
CA SER A 459 14.69 -9.58 -18.42
C SER A 459 14.39 -11.06 -18.72
N LYS A 460 13.45 -11.35 -19.61
CA LYS A 460 13.11 -12.72 -20.03
C LYS A 460 13.84 -13.19 -21.27
N SER A 461 14.56 -12.30 -21.94
CA SER A 461 15.27 -12.58 -23.19
C SER A 461 16.74 -12.95 -22.98
N ALA A 462 17.22 -12.92 -21.74
CA ALA A 462 18.57 -13.32 -21.33
C ALA A 462 18.56 -14.74 -20.79
#